data_89a7c7ee77a269799d311c3e06669d33
#
_entry.id   89a7c7ee77a269799d311c3e06669d33
#
_cell.length_a   1.000
_cell.length_b   1.000
_cell.length_c   1.000
_cell.angle_alpha   90.00
_cell.angle_beta   90.00
_cell.angle_gamma   90.00
#
_symmetry.space_group_name_H-M   'P 1'
#
loop_
_entity.id
_entity.type
_entity.pdbx_description
1 polymer ?
#
loop_
_entity_poly.entity_id
_entity_poly.type
_entity_poly.pdbx_seq_one_letter_code
_entity_poly.pdbx_strand_id
1 'polypeptide(L)'
;MPLTIAGADPIKGTITLVVQEVGLSSTRLCELNEGDYITDVVGPLGKATHIENFGTVVCAGGGVGVAPMLPIVQALKAAGNRVITVLAGRSKELIILEKEMRESSDEVIIMTDDGSYGRKGLVTEGVEEVIKREKVNKCFAIGPAIMMKFVCLLTKKYEIPTDVSLNTIMVDGTGMCGACRITVGGKTRFVCVDGPEFDGHQVDFDEMLKRMGAFKEIEREEIHKLDTDKQPETCEATKELDGRDAPWRTELRKAMKPKERMAIPRVKMNELDAEYRSHSRKEEVNLGLNEEQAITEAKRCLDCPNPTCMNGCPVGINIPKFIKNIERGEFLEAAKTLKETSALPAVCGRVCPQEKQCESQCTHLKAGHEAVAIGYLERFAADYERESGQISVPHIAEKNGIKIAVIGSGPAGLSFAGDMAKLGYEVTVFEALHEIGGVLKYGIPEFRLPNKIVDVEINNLAKMGVTFMKDCIVGKTISVEDLEAEGFKGIFVASGAGLPNFMNIPGENSINIMSSNEYLTRVNLMDAASDDSDTPVVFGKNVAVIGG
;
A
#
# COMPACT_ATOMS: atom_id res chain seq x y z
N MET A 1 1.94 8.75 -7.95
CA MET A 1 0.89 9.61 -8.53
C MET A 1 0.55 9.09 -9.92
N PRO A 2 -0.71 8.81 -10.27
CA PRO A 2 -1.11 8.40 -11.61
C PRO A 2 -1.13 9.61 -12.54
N LEU A 3 -0.60 9.43 -13.74
CA LEU A 3 -0.60 10.43 -14.81
C LEU A 3 -1.00 9.75 -16.13
N THR A 4 -1.75 10.46 -16.95
CA THR A 4 -2.13 9.96 -18.28
C THR A 4 -1.12 10.45 -19.32
N ILE A 5 -0.73 9.54 -20.22
CA ILE A 5 0.23 9.84 -21.29
C ILE A 5 -0.44 10.78 -22.30
N ALA A 6 0.14 11.95 -22.54
CA ALA A 6 -0.30 12.93 -23.53
C ALA A 6 0.36 12.72 -24.90
N GLY A 7 1.46 11.98 -24.95
CA GLY A 7 2.16 11.64 -26.18
C GLY A 7 3.31 10.67 -25.93
N ALA A 8 3.74 9.96 -26.96
CA ALA A 8 4.90 9.09 -26.93
C ALA A 8 5.67 9.17 -28.24
N ASP A 9 6.99 9.20 -28.17
CA ASP A 9 7.88 9.12 -29.33
C ASP A 9 8.74 7.84 -29.21
N PRO A 10 8.38 6.76 -29.91
CA PRO A 10 9.10 5.49 -29.81
C PRO A 10 10.51 5.54 -30.42
N ILE A 11 10.81 6.53 -31.30
CA ILE A 11 12.13 6.69 -31.89
C ILE A 11 13.09 7.34 -30.89
N LYS A 12 12.61 8.34 -30.16
CA LYS A 12 13.38 9.00 -29.11
C LYS A 12 13.33 8.28 -27.76
N GLY A 13 12.41 7.30 -27.60
CA GLY A 13 12.18 6.61 -26.33
C GLY A 13 11.63 7.55 -25.25
N THR A 14 10.78 8.51 -25.61
CA THR A 14 10.23 9.50 -24.67
C THR A 14 8.72 9.41 -24.57
N ILE A 15 8.20 9.75 -23.40
CA ILE A 15 6.78 10.01 -23.15
C ILE A 15 6.58 11.48 -22.78
N THR A 16 5.41 12.00 -23.13
CA THR A 16 5.00 13.37 -22.77
C THR A 16 3.89 13.28 -21.73
N LEU A 17 4.08 13.95 -20.61
CA LEU A 17 3.09 14.11 -19.55
C LEU A 17 2.75 15.60 -19.41
N VAL A 18 1.48 15.91 -19.19
CA VAL A 18 1.03 17.26 -18.85
C VAL A 18 0.51 17.24 -17.42
N VAL A 19 1.15 18.00 -16.55
CA VAL A 19 0.86 18.01 -15.12
C VAL A 19 0.27 19.37 -14.75
N GLN A 20 -0.86 19.31 -14.03
CA GLN A 20 -1.46 20.50 -13.41
C GLN A 20 -1.10 20.50 -11.93
N GLU A 21 -0.60 21.62 -11.45
CA GLU A 21 -0.30 21.81 -10.04
C GLU A 21 -1.60 22.00 -9.24
N VAL A 22 -1.97 20.96 -8.48
CA VAL A 22 -3.22 20.94 -7.70
C VAL A 22 -3.07 20.36 -6.30
N GLY A 23 -1.94 19.74 -5.97
CA GLY A 23 -1.67 19.11 -4.68
C GLY A 23 -0.18 18.87 -4.50
N LEU A 24 0.25 18.49 -3.30
CA LEU A 24 1.66 18.35 -2.91
C LEU A 24 2.51 17.58 -3.92
N SER A 25 2.03 16.42 -4.37
CA SER A 25 2.79 15.57 -5.32
C SER A 25 2.91 16.19 -6.71
N SER A 26 1.86 16.87 -7.19
CA SER A 26 1.90 17.55 -8.49
C SER A 26 2.74 18.81 -8.44
N THR A 27 2.73 19.56 -7.33
CA THR A 27 3.62 20.71 -7.10
C THR A 27 5.08 20.27 -7.16
N ARG A 28 5.48 19.24 -6.40
CA ARG A 28 6.85 18.71 -6.44
C ARG A 28 7.29 18.23 -7.82
N LEU A 29 6.35 17.66 -8.61
CA LEU A 29 6.66 17.26 -9.97
C LEU A 29 6.84 18.45 -10.91
N CYS A 30 6.08 19.53 -10.71
CA CYS A 30 6.21 20.78 -11.47
C CYS A 30 7.48 21.58 -11.12
N GLU A 31 8.11 21.32 -9.97
CA GLU A 31 9.39 21.93 -9.57
C GLU A 31 10.61 21.30 -10.26
N LEU A 32 10.46 20.14 -10.93
CA LEU A 32 11.55 19.48 -11.64
C LEU A 32 11.99 20.29 -12.87
N ASN A 33 13.31 20.32 -13.08
CA ASN A 33 13.95 20.99 -14.19
C ASN A 33 14.53 20.00 -15.20
N GLU A 34 14.94 20.49 -16.35
CA GLU A 34 15.65 19.69 -17.35
C GLU A 34 16.92 19.09 -16.77
N GLY A 35 17.01 17.76 -16.83
CA GLY A 35 18.13 16.99 -16.26
C GLY A 35 17.83 16.38 -14.88
N ASP A 36 16.71 16.72 -14.26
CA ASP A 36 16.27 16.07 -13.02
C ASP A 36 15.70 14.66 -13.30
N TYR A 37 15.68 13.81 -12.27
CA TYR A 37 15.29 12.42 -12.40
C TYR A 37 14.09 12.09 -11.53
N ILE A 38 13.17 11.28 -12.08
CA ILE A 38 12.13 10.58 -11.33
C ILE A 38 12.65 9.17 -11.06
N THR A 39 12.63 8.76 -9.78
CA THR A 39 13.20 7.49 -9.32
C THR A 39 12.56 6.29 -9.99
N ASP A 40 11.22 6.26 -10.07
CA ASP A 40 10.46 5.15 -10.60
C ASP A 40 9.27 5.62 -11.42
N VAL A 41 9.13 5.07 -12.63
CA VAL A 41 7.97 5.25 -13.51
C VAL A 41 7.45 3.88 -13.90
N VAL A 42 6.21 3.57 -13.53
CA VAL A 42 5.56 2.29 -13.82
C VAL A 42 4.45 2.50 -14.84
N GLY A 43 4.51 1.80 -15.96
CA GLY A 43 3.48 1.89 -17.01
C GLY A 43 3.93 1.23 -18.33
N PRO A 44 3.07 1.27 -19.36
CA PRO A 44 1.70 1.79 -19.35
C PRO A 44 0.74 0.90 -18.54
N LEU A 45 -0.16 1.52 -17.77
CA LEU A 45 -1.16 0.83 -16.97
C LEU A 45 -2.57 1.04 -17.58
N GLY A 46 -3.56 0.28 -17.11
CA GLY A 46 -4.93 0.36 -17.60
C GLY A 46 -5.14 -0.38 -18.94
N LYS A 47 -6.21 -0.02 -19.62
CA LYS A 47 -6.58 -0.57 -20.94
C LYS A 47 -6.43 0.49 -22.01
N ALA A 48 -6.01 0.06 -23.19
CA ALA A 48 -5.97 0.93 -24.36
C ALA A 48 -7.39 1.35 -24.79
N THR A 49 -7.54 2.61 -25.21
CA THR A 49 -8.78 3.14 -25.75
C THR A 49 -9.19 2.36 -27.02
N HIS A 50 -10.45 1.98 -27.11
CA HIS A 50 -10.98 1.31 -28.30
C HIS A 50 -11.12 2.31 -29.44
N ILE A 51 -10.37 2.13 -30.52
CA ILE A 51 -10.36 2.99 -31.71
C ILE A 51 -10.82 2.19 -32.94
N GLU A 52 -11.84 2.70 -33.59
CA GLU A 52 -12.33 2.19 -34.89
C GLU A 52 -12.92 3.34 -35.72
N ASN A 53 -13.34 3.08 -36.93
CA ASN A 53 -14.07 4.07 -37.74
C ASN A 53 -15.55 4.09 -37.32
N PHE A 54 -15.89 4.98 -36.42
CA PHE A 54 -17.26 5.23 -35.95
C PHE A 54 -18.06 6.11 -36.91
N GLY A 55 -17.38 6.89 -37.77
CA GLY A 55 -17.97 7.92 -38.62
C GLY A 55 -17.68 9.33 -38.07
N THR A 56 -18.70 10.09 -37.69
CA THR A 56 -18.50 11.42 -37.06
C THR A 56 -18.39 11.27 -35.56
N VAL A 57 -17.27 11.74 -34.99
CA VAL A 57 -16.95 11.65 -33.55
C VAL A 57 -16.78 13.05 -32.97
N VAL A 58 -17.37 13.27 -31.78
CA VAL A 58 -17.15 14.49 -31.00
C VAL A 58 -16.26 14.17 -29.80
N CYS A 59 -15.16 14.92 -29.66
CA CYS A 59 -14.23 14.86 -28.55
C CYS A 59 -14.35 16.10 -27.69
N ALA A 60 -14.90 15.97 -26.49
CA ALA A 60 -15.14 17.05 -25.54
C ALA A 60 -14.05 17.08 -24.46
N GLY A 61 -13.15 18.05 -24.51
CA GLY A 61 -12.02 18.18 -23.60
C GLY A 61 -12.10 19.41 -22.71
N GLY A 62 -11.83 19.22 -21.41
CA GLY A 62 -11.84 20.32 -20.43
C GLY A 62 -10.59 20.39 -19.56
N GLY A 63 -9.97 21.58 -19.47
CA GLY A 63 -8.79 21.81 -18.67
C GLY A 63 -7.64 20.86 -19.04
N VAL A 64 -6.94 20.29 -18.05
CA VAL A 64 -5.83 19.35 -18.28
C VAL A 64 -6.28 18.07 -19.02
N GLY A 65 -7.58 17.73 -19.00
CA GLY A 65 -8.13 16.56 -19.71
C GLY A 65 -7.98 16.64 -21.24
N VAL A 66 -7.63 17.80 -21.80
CA VAL A 66 -7.27 17.98 -23.21
C VAL A 66 -5.98 17.20 -23.55
N ALA A 67 -5.05 17.09 -22.61
CA ALA A 67 -3.78 16.43 -22.85
C ALA A 67 -3.93 14.91 -23.13
N PRO A 68 -4.60 14.11 -22.28
CA PRO A 68 -4.89 12.71 -22.59
C PRO A 68 -5.84 12.51 -23.78
N MET A 69 -6.63 13.50 -24.14
CA MET A 69 -7.52 13.42 -25.31
C MET A 69 -6.76 13.53 -26.63
N LEU A 70 -5.61 14.21 -26.68
CA LEU A 70 -4.85 14.42 -27.91
C LEU A 70 -4.47 13.11 -28.63
N PRO A 71 -3.85 12.11 -27.98
CA PRO A 71 -3.54 10.84 -28.64
C PRO A 71 -4.79 10.09 -29.10
N ILE A 72 -5.92 10.21 -28.41
CA ILE A 72 -7.19 9.61 -28.81
C ILE A 72 -7.70 10.28 -30.10
N VAL A 73 -7.69 11.61 -30.16
CA VAL A 73 -8.07 12.40 -31.37
C VAL A 73 -7.21 12.02 -32.57
N GLN A 74 -5.88 11.93 -32.37
CA GLN A 74 -4.94 11.52 -33.40
C GLN A 74 -5.24 10.12 -33.94
N ALA A 75 -5.46 9.16 -33.02
CA ALA A 75 -5.79 7.79 -33.38
C ALA A 75 -7.15 7.67 -34.10
N LEU A 76 -8.18 8.39 -33.65
CA LEU A 76 -9.49 8.44 -34.30
C LEU A 76 -9.39 9.03 -35.71
N LYS A 77 -8.60 10.08 -35.89
CA LYS A 77 -8.34 10.68 -37.17
C LYS A 77 -7.62 9.72 -38.11
N ALA A 78 -6.60 9.04 -37.63
CA ALA A 78 -5.86 8.02 -38.38
C ALA A 78 -6.77 6.83 -38.80
N ALA A 79 -7.76 6.48 -37.98
CA ALA A 79 -8.75 5.45 -38.26
C ALA A 79 -9.83 5.91 -39.30
N GLY A 80 -9.75 7.13 -39.82
CA GLY A 80 -10.62 7.65 -40.85
C GLY A 80 -11.93 8.27 -40.38
N ASN A 81 -12.01 8.61 -39.07
CA ASN A 81 -13.15 9.33 -38.52
C ASN A 81 -13.15 10.81 -38.96
N ARG A 82 -14.35 11.40 -39.06
CA ARG A 82 -14.52 12.84 -38.99
C ARG A 82 -14.51 13.25 -37.51
N VAL A 83 -13.44 13.93 -37.08
CA VAL A 83 -13.24 14.30 -35.71
C VAL A 83 -13.52 15.78 -35.47
N ILE A 84 -14.46 16.07 -34.59
CA ILE A 84 -14.80 17.42 -34.14
C ILE A 84 -14.44 17.53 -32.67
N THR A 85 -13.53 18.45 -32.36
CA THR A 85 -13.06 18.63 -30.98
C THR A 85 -13.65 19.90 -30.37
N VAL A 86 -14.23 19.77 -29.17
CA VAL A 86 -14.72 20.89 -28.36
C VAL A 86 -13.77 21.08 -27.20
N LEU A 87 -12.97 22.13 -27.23
CA LEU A 87 -12.05 22.49 -26.15
C LEU A 87 -12.73 23.47 -25.19
N ALA A 88 -12.69 23.19 -23.88
CA ALA A 88 -13.30 24.05 -22.88
C ALA A 88 -12.34 24.41 -21.75
N GLY A 89 -12.43 25.66 -21.29
CA GLY A 89 -11.68 26.18 -20.16
C GLY A 89 -12.44 27.33 -19.48
N ARG A 90 -12.07 27.67 -18.26
CA ARG A 90 -12.65 28.84 -17.57
C ARG A 90 -12.29 30.14 -18.26
N SER A 91 -11.05 30.24 -18.74
CA SER A 91 -10.50 31.42 -19.42
C SER A 91 -9.54 31.01 -20.54
N LYS A 92 -9.09 31.98 -21.33
CA LYS A 92 -8.13 31.79 -22.43
C LYS A 92 -6.86 31.06 -22.01
N GLU A 93 -6.30 31.42 -20.84
CA GLU A 93 -5.02 30.91 -20.33
C GLU A 93 -5.11 29.40 -20.00
N LEU A 94 -6.31 28.86 -19.80
CA LEU A 94 -6.57 27.45 -19.50
C LEU A 94 -6.91 26.59 -20.74
N ILE A 95 -6.88 27.18 -21.94
CA ILE A 95 -6.97 26.45 -23.20
C ILE A 95 -5.56 25.99 -23.57
N ILE A 96 -5.34 24.70 -23.51
CA ILE A 96 -4.04 24.08 -23.80
C ILE A 96 -4.10 23.23 -25.08
N LEU A 97 -2.95 23.00 -25.73
CA LEU A 97 -2.78 22.13 -26.91
C LEU A 97 -3.73 22.47 -28.08
N GLU A 98 -4.16 23.73 -28.21
CA GLU A 98 -5.07 24.15 -29.28
C GLU A 98 -4.47 23.88 -30.67
N LYS A 99 -3.19 24.18 -30.86
CA LYS A 99 -2.50 24.00 -32.15
C LYS A 99 -2.51 22.52 -32.55
N GLU A 100 -2.09 21.64 -31.67
CA GLU A 100 -2.01 20.20 -31.87
C GLU A 100 -3.39 19.60 -32.13
N MET A 101 -4.43 20.09 -31.46
CA MET A 101 -5.80 19.68 -31.67
C MET A 101 -6.33 20.14 -33.05
N ARG A 102 -6.01 21.34 -33.49
CA ARG A 102 -6.37 21.82 -34.84
C ARG A 102 -5.68 21.04 -35.95
N GLU A 103 -4.45 20.60 -35.73
CA GLU A 103 -3.71 19.75 -36.66
C GLU A 103 -4.29 18.33 -36.75
N SER A 104 -4.94 17.87 -35.69
CA SER A 104 -5.41 16.49 -35.53
C SER A 104 -6.94 16.34 -35.72
N SER A 105 -7.70 17.43 -35.81
CA SER A 105 -9.16 17.43 -35.93
C SER A 105 -9.62 18.04 -37.24
N ASP A 106 -10.82 17.66 -37.71
CA ASP A 106 -11.47 18.32 -38.87
C ASP A 106 -12.03 19.70 -38.49
N GLU A 107 -12.43 19.85 -37.22
CA GLU A 107 -12.96 21.08 -36.69
C GLU A 107 -12.63 21.19 -35.21
N VAL A 108 -12.29 22.38 -34.73
CA VAL A 108 -12.09 22.69 -33.33
C VAL A 108 -12.98 23.86 -32.92
N ILE A 109 -13.82 23.62 -31.93
CA ILE A 109 -14.69 24.61 -31.28
C ILE A 109 -14.08 24.93 -29.91
N ILE A 110 -13.88 26.22 -29.64
CA ILE A 110 -13.36 26.67 -28.36
C ILE A 110 -14.46 27.35 -27.55
N MET A 111 -14.61 26.91 -26.28
CA MET A 111 -15.58 27.43 -25.33
C MET A 111 -14.84 27.95 -24.10
N THR A 112 -15.16 29.15 -23.64
CA THR A 112 -14.66 29.67 -22.36
C THR A 112 -15.82 30.17 -21.50
N ASP A 113 -15.78 29.85 -20.19
CA ASP A 113 -16.87 30.20 -19.28
C ASP A 113 -17.01 31.75 -19.16
N ASP A 114 -15.91 32.46 -19.16
CA ASP A 114 -15.84 33.92 -19.04
C ASP A 114 -16.01 34.66 -20.40
N GLY A 115 -15.87 33.94 -21.52
CA GLY A 115 -15.92 34.51 -22.86
C GLY A 115 -14.65 35.24 -23.28
N SER A 116 -13.52 35.01 -22.60
CA SER A 116 -12.24 35.64 -22.89
C SER A 116 -11.60 35.12 -24.20
N TYR A 117 -12.03 33.95 -24.67
CA TYR A 117 -11.54 33.36 -25.92
C TYR A 117 -12.56 32.39 -26.53
N GLY A 118 -12.64 32.34 -27.87
CA GLY A 118 -13.59 31.52 -28.57
C GLY A 118 -15.04 31.96 -28.33
N ARG A 119 -15.90 31.02 -27.96
CA ARG A 119 -17.31 31.30 -27.61
C ARG A 119 -17.50 31.27 -26.11
N LYS A 120 -18.33 32.16 -25.61
CA LYS A 120 -18.73 32.12 -24.21
C LYS A 120 -19.76 31.02 -23.97
N GLY A 121 -19.49 30.13 -23.01
CA GLY A 121 -20.41 29.09 -22.63
C GLY A 121 -19.70 27.82 -22.16
N LEU A 122 -20.50 26.79 -21.86
CA LEU A 122 -20.00 25.51 -21.38
C LEU A 122 -19.70 24.53 -22.53
N VAL A 123 -18.85 23.55 -22.28
CA VAL A 123 -18.53 22.49 -23.27
C VAL A 123 -19.79 21.81 -23.80
N THR A 124 -20.81 21.61 -22.96
CA THR A 124 -22.10 21.00 -23.34
C THR A 124 -22.80 21.77 -24.43
N GLU A 125 -22.71 23.10 -24.45
CA GLU A 125 -23.33 23.94 -25.50
C GLU A 125 -22.61 23.75 -26.85
N GLY A 126 -21.27 23.65 -26.82
CA GLY A 126 -20.52 23.35 -28.04
C GLY A 126 -20.79 21.95 -28.58
N VAL A 127 -20.90 20.95 -27.71
CA VAL A 127 -21.25 19.57 -28.06
C VAL A 127 -22.70 19.52 -28.62
N GLU A 128 -23.65 20.19 -27.99
CA GLU A 128 -25.04 20.23 -28.44
C GLU A 128 -25.20 20.91 -29.81
N GLU A 129 -24.44 21.96 -30.08
CA GLU A 129 -24.41 22.61 -31.39
C GLU A 129 -24.00 21.62 -32.48
N VAL A 130 -22.94 20.84 -32.26
CA VAL A 130 -22.50 19.82 -33.23
C VAL A 130 -23.57 18.76 -33.43
N ILE A 131 -24.17 18.26 -32.36
CA ILE A 131 -25.23 17.24 -32.42
C ILE A 131 -26.45 17.73 -33.21
N LYS A 132 -26.80 19.01 -33.06
CA LYS A 132 -27.93 19.62 -33.80
C LYS A 132 -27.61 19.87 -35.26
N ARG A 133 -26.35 20.06 -35.62
CA ARG A 133 -25.88 20.39 -36.94
C ARG A 133 -25.66 19.15 -37.84
N GLU A 134 -25.12 18.09 -37.26
CA GLU A 134 -24.80 16.87 -38.03
C GLU A 134 -24.96 15.61 -37.17
N LYS A 135 -25.08 14.46 -37.82
CA LYS A 135 -25.24 13.18 -37.11
C LYS A 135 -23.92 12.78 -36.44
N VAL A 136 -23.91 12.74 -35.13
CA VAL A 136 -22.78 12.26 -34.32
C VAL A 136 -22.97 10.79 -33.97
N ASN A 137 -21.96 9.97 -34.21
CA ASN A 137 -21.98 8.52 -33.97
C ASN A 137 -21.41 8.10 -32.65
N LYS A 138 -20.41 8.86 -32.12
CA LYS A 138 -19.71 8.57 -30.86
C LYS A 138 -19.25 9.88 -30.21
N CYS A 139 -19.23 9.91 -28.90
CA CYS A 139 -18.63 11.00 -28.12
C CYS A 139 -17.57 10.47 -27.19
N PHE A 140 -16.46 11.21 -27.06
CA PHE A 140 -15.46 11.01 -26.02
C PHE A 140 -15.43 12.27 -25.14
N ALA A 141 -15.49 12.12 -23.82
CA ALA A 141 -15.44 13.25 -22.90
C ALA A 141 -14.36 13.05 -21.84
N ILE A 142 -13.41 13.97 -21.78
CA ILE A 142 -12.25 13.89 -20.87
C ILE A 142 -12.04 15.25 -20.19
N GLY A 143 -12.10 15.28 -18.87
CA GLY A 143 -11.95 16.51 -18.10
C GLY A 143 -12.46 16.37 -16.66
N PRO A 144 -12.82 17.48 -16.02
CA PRO A 144 -13.40 17.46 -14.68
C PRO A 144 -14.63 16.54 -14.62
N ALA A 145 -14.75 15.75 -13.55
CA ALA A 145 -15.83 14.76 -13.39
C ALA A 145 -17.23 15.37 -13.57
N ILE A 146 -17.43 16.61 -13.07
CA ILE A 146 -18.69 17.32 -13.24
C ILE A 146 -18.99 17.66 -14.71
N MET A 147 -17.96 18.00 -15.50
CA MET A 147 -18.07 18.25 -16.94
C MET A 147 -18.49 16.97 -17.67
N MET A 148 -17.79 15.87 -17.42
CA MET A 148 -18.09 14.56 -18.01
C MET A 148 -19.51 14.11 -17.70
N LYS A 149 -19.97 14.28 -16.46
CA LYS A 149 -21.34 14.01 -16.03
C LYS A 149 -22.37 14.75 -16.91
N PHE A 150 -22.19 16.06 -17.11
CA PHE A 150 -23.14 16.85 -17.90
C PHE A 150 -23.08 16.53 -19.38
N VAL A 151 -21.89 16.24 -19.94
CA VAL A 151 -21.79 15.75 -21.33
C VAL A 151 -22.53 14.43 -21.49
N CYS A 152 -22.38 13.49 -20.55
CA CYS A 152 -23.10 12.21 -20.61
C CYS A 152 -24.62 12.39 -20.49
N LEU A 153 -25.09 13.30 -19.63
CA LEU A 153 -26.52 13.62 -19.54
C LEU A 153 -27.07 14.21 -20.82
N LEU A 154 -26.26 15.04 -21.51
CA LEU A 154 -26.61 15.60 -22.81
C LEU A 154 -26.67 14.52 -23.90
N THR A 155 -25.58 13.76 -24.08
CA THR A 155 -25.48 12.75 -25.14
C THR A 155 -26.49 11.60 -24.97
N LYS A 156 -26.87 11.29 -23.71
CA LYS A 156 -27.93 10.32 -23.41
C LYS A 156 -29.29 10.73 -23.96
N LYS A 157 -29.62 12.04 -23.99
CA LYS A 157 -30.87 12.54 -24.60
C LYS A 157 -30.94 12.32 -26.11
N TYR A 158 -29.76 12.28 -26.76
CA TYR A 158 -29.61 12.09 -28.17
C TYR A 158 -29.22 10.67 -28.56
N GLU A 159 -29.18 9.73 -27.56
CA GLU A 159 -28.80 8.33 -27.73
C GLU A 159 -27.42 8.13 -28.39
N ILE A 160 -26.47 9.04 -28.10
CA ILE A 160 -25.10 8.98 -28.65
C ILE A 160 -24.22 8.23 -27.67
N PRO A 161 -23.65 7.07 -28.04
CA PRO A 161 -22.68 6.34 -27.20
C PRO A 161 -21.53 7.24 -26.78
N THR A 162 -21.24 7.29 -25.49
CA THR A 162 -20.26 8.22 -24.92
C THR A 162 -19.29 7.51 -24.00
N ASP A 163 -18.00 7.57 -24.34
CA ASP A 163 -16.94 7.09 -23.47
C ASP A 163 -16.34 8.27 -22.70
N VAL A 164 -16.05 8.01 -21.43
CA VAL A 164 -15.42 8.99 -20.52
C VAL A 164 -14.11 8.42 -19.98
N SER A 165 -13.06 9.22 -19.94
CA SER A 165 -11.80 8.83 -19.30
C SER A 165 -11.78 9.38 -17.88
N LEU A 166 -11.85 8.46 -16.91
CA LEU A 166 -12.06 8.82 -15.52
C LEU A 166 -10.74 9.02 -14.77
N ASN A 167 -10.69 10.06 -13.94
CA ASN A 167 -9.62 10.35 -13.03
C ASN A 167 -10.14 10.24 -11.59
N THR A 168 -9.90 9.14 -10.93
CA THR A 168 -10.23 8.92 -9.52
C THR A 168 -8.98 9.03 -8.66
N ILE A 169 -9.15 9.01 -7.32
CA ILE A 169 -8.02 8.84 -6.42
C ILE A 169 -7.40 7.47 -6.71
N MET A 170 -6.10 7.47 -7.05
CA MET A 170 -5.33 6.25 -7.30
C MET A 170 -4.08 6.26 -6.43
N VAL A 171 -3.71 5.08 -5.91
CA VAL A 171 -2.54 4.91 -5.05
C VAL A 171 -1.50 4.03 -5.73
N ASP A 172 -1.80 2.75 -5.99
CA ASP A 172 -0.84 1.80 -6.56
C ASP A 172 -0.92 1.65 -8.09
N GLY A 173 -2.06 1.92 -8.69
CA GLY A 173 -2.26 1.79 -10.13
C GLY A 173 -2.38 0.34 -10.66
N THR A 174 -2.23 -0.67 -9.81
CA THR A 174 -2.18 -2.10 -10.21
C THR A 174 -3.47 -2.87 -9.91
N GLY A 175 -4.45 -2.22 -9.27
CA GLY A 175 -5.73 -2.82 -8.89
C GLY A 175 -5.73 -3.50 -7.53
N MET A 176 -4.61 -3.53 -6.81
CA MET A 176 -4.53 -4.19 -5.49
C MET A 176 -5.18 -3.37 -4.38
N CYS A 177 -4.99 -2.06 -4.35
CA CYS A 177 -5.47 -1.22 -3.24
C CYS A 177 -6.96 -0.88 -3.32
N GLY A 178 -7.59 -0.96 -4.51
CA GLY A 178 -9.00 -0.61 -4.70
C GLY A 178 -9.37 0.86 -4.44
N ALA A 179 -8.39 1.76 -4.29
CA ALA A 179 -8.65 3.19 -4.06
C ALA A 179 -9.41 3.84 -5.22
N CYS A 180 -9.13 3.42 -6.44
CA CYS A 180 -9.74 3.94 -7.67
C CYS A 180 -11.09 3.31 -8.04
N ARG A 181 -11.74 2.59 -7.12
CA ARG A 181 -13.03 1.94 -7.41
C ARG A 181 -14.14 2.94 -7.68
N ILE A 182 -14.99 2.57 -8.63
CA ILE A 182 -16.21 3.28 -9.02
C ILE A 182 -17.32 2.28 -9.33
N THR A 183 -18.56 2.74 -9.35
CA THR A 183 -19.70 1.95 -9.83
C THR A 183 -20.00 2.25 -11.29
N VAL A 184 -19.94 1.22 -12.14
CA VAL A 184 -20.30 1.27 -13.57
C VAL A 184 -21.30 0.16 -13.87
N GLY A 185 -22.48 0.50 -14.34
CA GLY A 185 -23.56 -0.46 -14.61
C GLY A 185 -23.94 -1.30 -13.39
N GLY A 186 -23.93 -0.70 -12.18
CA GLY A 186 -24.24 -1.37 -10.92
C GLY A 186 -23.16 -2.33 -10.44
N LYS A 187 -21.96 -2.35 -11.04
CA LYS A 187 -20.83 -3.20 -10.65
C LYS A 187 -19.63 -2.34 -10.27
N THR A 188 -18.90 -2.74 -9.23
CA THR A 188 -17.63 -2.11 -8.87
C THR A 188 -16.59 -2.40 -9.94
N ARG A 189 -15.89 -1.34 -10.39
CA ARG A 189 -14.77 -1.36 -11.33
C ARG A 189 -13.60 -0.60 -10.74
N PHE A 190 -12.39 -0.94 -11.21
CA PHE A 190 -11.15 -0.28 -10.81
C PHE A 190 -10.59 0.51 -11.98
N VAL A 191 -10.59 1.83 -11.87
CA VAL A 191 -10.20 2.73 -12.98
C VAL A 191 -8.79 2.44 -13.49
N CYS A 192 -7.86 2.10 -12.60
CA CYS A 192 -6.46 1.83 -12.94
C CYS A 192 -6.22 0.53 -13.74
N VAL A 193 -7.14 -0.44 -13.72
CA VAL A 193 -6.98 -1.73 -14.43
C VAL A 193 -8.15 -2.07 -15.36
N ASP A 194 -9.37 -1.61 -15.05
CA ASP A 194 -10.55 -1.83 -15.90
C ASP A 194 -10.75 -0.72 -16.94
N GLY A 195 -10.20 0.49 -16.65
CA GLY A 195 -10.29 1.69 -17.46
C GLY A 195 -8.93 2.17 -17.98
N PRO A 196 -8.76 3.48 -18.20
CA PRO A 196 -9.54 4.61 -17.66
C PRO A 196 -10.86 4.93 -18.37
N GLU A 197 -11.09 4.40 -19.59
CA GLU A 197 -12.29 4.67 -20.36
C GLU A 197 -13.44 3.73 -19.97
N PHE A 198 -14.63 4.31 -19.82
CA PHE A 198 -15.87 3.60 -19.51
C PHE A 198 -17.06 4.22 -20.28
N ASP A 199 -18.10 3.41 -20.49
CA ASP A 199 -19.40 3.92 -20.96
C ASP A 199 -19.94 4.94 -19.94
N GLY A 200 -19.88 6.21 -20.31
CA GLY A 200 -20.27 7.31 -19.44
C GLY A 200 -21.74 7.31 -19.03
N HIS A 201 -22.61 6.63 -19.77
CA HIS A 201 -24.02 6.50 -19.41
C HIS A 201 -24.28 5.49 -18.29
N GLN A 202 -23.26 4.67 -17.93
CA GLN A 202 -23.33 3.67 -16.87
C GLN A 202 -22.55 4.06 -15.61
N VAL A 203 -21.76 5.14 -15.65
CA VAL A 203 -20.96 5.63 -14.52
C VAL A 203 -21.81 6.30 -13.47
N ASP A 204 -21.64 5.93 -12.20
CA ASP A 204 -22.17 6.68 -11.05
C ASP A 204 -21.25 7.87 -10.71
N PHE A 205 -21.50 8.99 -11.37
CA PHE A 205 -20.75 10.23 -11.16
C PHE A 205 -20.97 10.85 -9.76
N ASP A 206 -22.11 10.58 -9.12
CA ASP A 206 -22.40 11.15 -7.80
C ASP A 206 -21.57 10.46 -6.72
N GLU A 207 -21.46 9.13 -6.80
CA GLU A 207 -20.51 8.38 -5.97
C GLU A 207 -19.07 8.83 -6.23
N MET A 208 -18.66 8.92 -7.49
CA MET A 208 -17.32 9.36 -7.87
C MET A 208 -16.93 10.72 -7.29
N LEU A 209 -17.81 11.72 -7.43
CA LEU A 209 -17.59 13.08 -6.94
C LEU A 209 -17.46 13.14 -5.41
N LYS A 210 -18.29 12.37 -4.68
CA LYS A 210 -18.17 12.25 -3.22
C LYS A 210 -16.81 11.68 -2.82
N ARG A 211 -16.37 10.59 -3.46
CA ARG A 211 -15.08 9.95 -3.17
C ARG A 211 -13.90 10.86 -3.48
N MET A 212 -13.91 11.58 -4.59
CA MET A 212 -12.86 12.55 -4.93
C MET A 212 -12.75 13.70 -3.92
N GLY A 213 -13.80 13.96 -3.15
CA GLY A 213 -13.81 14.98 -2.11
C GLY A 213 -13.22 14.54 -0.78
N ALA A 214 -12.94 13.25 -0.59
CA ALA A 214 -12.61 12.66 0.71
C ALA A 214 -11.36 13.24 1.41
N PHE A 215 -10.38 13.72 0.65
CA PHE A 215 -9.10 14.21 1.18
C PHE A 215 -8.86 15.72 0.97
N LYS A 216 -9.84 16.44 0.44
CA LYS A 216 -9.67 17.87 0.06
C LYS A 216 -9.23 18.79 1.21
N GLU A 217 -9.67 18.53 2.43
CA GLU A 217 -9.28 19.34 3.58
C GLU A 217 -7.83 19.07 3.96
N ILE A 218 -7.43 17.80 4.03
CA ILE A 218 -6.07 17.36 4.32
C ILE A 218 -5.10 17.87 3.24
N GLU A 219 -5.48 17.76 1.97
CA GLU A 219 -4.68 18.27 0.85
C GLU A 219 -4.46 19.79 0.93
N ARG A 220 -5.47 20.55 1.36
CA ARG A 220 -5.35 22.02 1.58
C ARG A 220 -4.44 22.34 2.75
N GLU A 221 -4.53 21.61 3.84
CA GLU A 221 -3.65 21.79 5.01
C GLU A 221 -2.19 21.49 4.66
N GLU A 222 -1.93 20.43 3.90
CA GLU A 222 -0.56 20.07 3.47
C GLU A 222 0.02 21.09 2.48
N ILE A 223 -0.77 21.63 1.56
CA ILE A 223 -0.34 22.73 0.67
C ILE A 223 -0.03 23.99 1.50
N HIS A 224 -0.87 24.30 2.50
CA HIS A 224 -0.64 25.46 3.38
C HIS A 224 0.64 25.32 4.23
N LYS A 225 1.00 24.10 4.62
CA LYS A 225 2.26 23.79 5.31
C LYS A 225 3.47 24.00 4.41
N LEU A 226 3.38 23.72 3.10
CA LEU A 226 4.46 24.03 2.14
C LEU A 226 4.79 25.53 2.08
N ASP A 227 3.78 26.40 2.16
CA ASP A 227 3.96 27.84 2.17
C ASP A 227 4.51 28.35 3.52
N THR A 228 4.37 27.58 4.60
CA THR A 228 4.81 27.93 5.96
C THR A 228 6.08 27.20 6.40
N ASP A 229 6.41 26.05 5.79
CA ASP A 229 7.60 25.26 6.11
C ASP A 229 8.86 25.74 5.34
N LYS A 230 9.35 26.86 5.76
CA LYS A 230 10.80 26.94 5.99
C LYS A 230 11.04 26.10 7.24
N GLN A 231 11.51 24.86 7.00
CA GLN A 231 11.95 23.83 7.94
C GLN A 231 11.74 24.14 9.43
N PRO A 232 11.03 23.30 10.20
CA PRO A 232 11.33 23.24 11.62
C PRO A 232 12.78 22.74 11.72
N GLU A 233 13.60 23.50 12.37
CA GLU A 233 14.93 23.07 12.81
C GLU A 233 14.74 21.81 13.65
N THR A 234 14.82 20.64 12.97
CA THR A 234 14.99 19.40 13.69
C THR A 234 16.29 19.53 14.47
N CYS A 235 16.19 19.44 15.78
CA CYS A 235 17.31 19.54 16.69
C CYS A 235 18.47 18.69 16.16
N GLU A 236 19.47 19.32 15.54
CA GLU A 236 20.62 18.67 14.90
C GLU A 236 21.41 17.81 15.90
N ALA A 237 21.37 18.16 17.20
CA ALA A 237 22.03 17.44 18.28
C ALA A 237 21.58 15.99 18.44
N THR A 238 20.30 15.66 18.18
CA THR A 238 19.80 14.26 18.31
C THR A 238 20.13 13.40 17.10
N LYS A 239 20.28 13.99 15.91
CA LYS A 239 20.68 13.27 14.68
C LYS A 239 22.17 12.88 14.72
N GLU A 240 23.04 13.69 15.27
CA GLU A 240 24.47 13.39 15.41
C GLU A 240 24.76 12.27 16.41
N LEU A 241 23.99 12.17 17.50
CA LEU A 241 24.17 11.13 18.53
C LEU A 241 23.70 9.74 18.10
N ASP A 242 22.80 9.63 17.14
CA ASP A 242 22.10 8.38 16.79
C ASP A 242 22.34 7.92 15.34
N GLY A 243 22.91 8.77 14.51
CA GLY A 243 23.24 8.48 13.11
C GLY A 243 24.37 7.48 12.93
N ARG A 244 24.63 7.08 11.69
CA ARG A 244 25.74 6.20 11.30
C ARG A 244 27.10 6.75 11.78
N ASP A 245 27.28 8.06 11.79
CA ASP A 245 28.53 8.74 12.14
C ASP A 245 28.63 9.09 13.63
N ALA A 246 27.69 8.60 14.45
CA ALA A 246 27.79 8.64 15.88
C ALA A 246 29.16 8.12 16.36
N PRO A 247 29.81 8.76 17.35
CA PRO A 247 31.15 8.39 17.79
C PRO A 247 31.29 6.90 18.10
N TRP A 248 30.35 6.33 18.85
CA TRP A 248 30.34 4.93 19.23
C TRP A 248 30.27 3.95 18.03
N ARG A 249 29.46 4.29 16.97
CA ARG A 249 29.40 3.46 15.73
C ARG A 249 30.66 3.59 14.92
N THR A 250 31.25 4.76 14.90
CA THR A 250 32.53 5.03 14.22
C THR A 250 33.66 4.24 14.87
N GLU A 251 33.70 4.16 16.21
CA GLU A 251 34.66 3.35 16.96
C GLU A 251 34.54 1.86 16.62
N LEU A 252 33.34 1.30 16.59
CA LEU A 252 33.10 -0.09 16.19
C LEU A 252 33.57 -0.37 14.76
N ARG A 253 33.39 0.56 13.83
CA ARG A 253 33.89 0.41 12.45
C ARG A 253 35.43 0.48 12.39
N LYS A 254 36.06 1.30 13.23
CA LYS A 254 37.53 1.39 13.31
C LYS A 254 38.15 0.17 13.98
N ALA A 255 37.47 -0.40 14.98
CA ALA A 255 37.97 -1.55 15.75
C ALA A 255 38.09 -2.83 14.89
N MET A 256 37.26 -2.99 13.86
CA MET A 256 37.28 -4.16 12.97
C MET A 256 37.02 -3.74 11.53
N LYS A 257 37.96 -4.08 10.62
CA LYS A 257 37.88 -3.72 9.20
C LYS A 257 36.82 -4.58 8.47
N PRO A 258 36.25 -4.09 7.36
CA PRO A 258 35.24 -4.83 6.58
C PRO A 258 35.66 -6.25 6.19
N LYS A 259 36.92 -6.45 5.80
CA LYS A 259 37.47 -7.78 5.45
C LYS A 259 37.46 -8.76 6.64
N GLU A 260 37.77 -8.27 7.83
CA GLU A 260 37.73 -9.07 9.06
C GLU A 260 36.30 -9.45 9.43
N ARG A 261 35.36 -8.52 9.31
CA ARG A 261 33.93 -8.75 9.53
C ARG A 261 33.36 -9.79 8.56
N MET A 262 33.74 -9.72 7.30
CA MET A 262 33.31 -10.68 6.27
C MET A 262 33.90 -12.07 6.46
N ALA A 263 35.05 -12.19 7.13
CA ALA A 263 35.67 -13.47 7.42
C ALA A 263 35.00 -14.26 8.56
N ILE A 264 34.16 -13.60 9.36
CA ILE A 264 33.40 -14.27 10.43
C ILE A 264 32.32 -15.14 9.78
N PRO A 265 32.26 -16.46 10.07
CA PRO A 265 31.21 -17.33 9.53
C PRO A 265 29.85 -16.95 10.12
N ARG A 266 28.76 -17.16 9.34
CA ARG A 266 27.39 -16.96 9.81
C ARG A 266 27.11 -17.89 10.99
N VAL A 267 26.55 -17.32 12.07
CA VAL A 267 26.16 -18.09 13.24
C VAL A 267 24.92 -18.91 12.92
N LYS A 268 24.93 -20.17 13.33
CA LYS A 268 23.77 -21.06 13.18
C LYS A 268 22.81 -20.84 14.35
N MET A 269 21.50 -20.88 14.04
CA MET A 269 20.45 -20.88 15.03
C MET A 269 20.54 -22.14 15.90
N ASN A 270 20.39 -21.98 17.21
CA ASN A 270 20.21 -23.13 18.10
C ASN A 270 18.82 -23.74 17.88
N GLU A 271 18.74 -25.05 17.84
CA GLU A 271 17.52 -25.80 17.59
C GLU A 271 17.38 -26.95 18.57
N LEU A 272 16.15 -27.36 18.86
CA LEU A 272 15.88 -28.60 19.58
C LEU A 272 16.40 -29.79 18.78
N ASP A 273 16.83 -30.83 19.50
CA ASP A 273 17.24 -32.10 18.90
C ASP A 273 16.18 -32.66 17.94
N ALA A 274 16.61 -33.21 16.79
CA ALA A 274 15.69 -33.60 15.71
C ALA A 274 14.77 -34.77 16.10
N GLU A 275 15.26 -35.71 16.92
CA GLU A 275 14.46 -36.83 17.42
C GLU A 275 13.44 -36.33 18.45
N TYR A 276 13.87 -35.50 19.39
CA TYR A 276 13.00 -34.89 20.41
C TYR A 276 11.87 -34.07 19.77
N ARG A 277 12.19 -33.12 18.88
CA ARG A 277 11.20 -32.24 18.23
C ARG A 277 10.22 -32.98 17.32
N SER A 278 10.57 -34.16 16.84
CA SER A 278 9.65 -34.98 16.04
C SER A 278 8.45 -35.52 16.86
N HIS A 279 8.58 -35.55 18.19
CA HIS A 279 7.55 -35.99 19.13
C HIS A 279 6.89 -34.83 19.89
N SER A 280 7.47 -33.62 19.84
CA SER A 280 6.91 -32.42 20.49
C SER A 280 6.18 -31.55 19.47
N ARG A 281 4.95 -31.10 19.82
CA ARG A 281 4.12 -30.21 18.96
C ARG A 281 3.96 -28.81 19.55
N LYS A 282 4.31 -28.64 20.84
CA LYS A 282 4.04 -27.42 21.62
C LYS A 282 5.28 -26.58 21.85
N GLU A 283 6.47 -27.17 21.77
CA GLU A 283 7.71 -26.47 22.04
C GLU A 283 8.28 -25.81 20.81
N GLU A 284 8.71 -24.56 20.96
CA GLU A 284 9.36 -23.82 19.89
C GLU A 284 10.64 -24.55 19.45
N VAL A 285 10.73 -24.87 18.17
CA VAL A 285 11.86 -25.65 17.62
C VAL A 285 13.15 -24.84 17.62
N ASN A 286 13.08 -23.59 17.20
CA ASN A 286 14.24 -22.70 17.19
C ASN A 286 14.41 -22.06 18.57
N LEU A 287 15.60 -22.17 19.14
CA LEU A 287 15.90 -21.70 20.50
C LEU A 287 16.50 -20.27 20.55
N GLY A 288 16.71 -19.66 19.38
CA GLY A 288 17.34 -18.34 19.30
C GLY A 288 18.87 -18.39 19.43
N LEU A 289 19.46 -17.24 19.59
CA LEU A 289 20.89 -17.04 19.86
C LEU A 289 21.09 -16.70 21.33
N ASN A 290 22.20 -17.14 21.92
CA ASN A 290 22.66 -16.59 23.19
C ASN A 290 23.41 -15.26 22.96
N GLU A 291 23.78 -14.55 24.03
CA GLU A 291 24.42 -13.23 23.96
C GLU A 291 25.74 -13.26 23.16
N GLU A 292 26.60 -14.26 23.42
CA GLU A 292 27.89 -14.40 22.72
C GLU A 292 27.70 -14.64 21.22
N GLN A 293 26.76 -15.51 20.86
CA GLN A 293 26.40 -15.79 19.48
C GLN A 293 25.83 -14.55 18.78
N ALA A 294 24.96 -13.81 19.46
CA ALA A 294 24.34 -12.58 18.94
C ALA A 294 25.40 -11.50 18.70
N ILE A 295 26.32 -11.27 19.66
CA ILE A 295 27.43 -10.33 19.49
C ILE A 295 28.33 -10.76 18.32
N THR A 296 28.63 -12.06 18.20
CA THR A 296 29.46 -12.60 17.11
C THR A 296 28.83 -12.39 15.75
N GLU A 297 27.53 -12.67 15.62
CA GLU A 297 26.79 -12.41 14.38
C GLU A 297 26.68 -10.91 14.08
N ALA A 298 26.45 -10.09 15.11
CA ALA A 298 26.36 -8.64 14.96
C ALA A 298 27.67 -8.00 14.44
N LYS A 299 28.84 -8.55 14.83
CA LYS A 299 30.15 -8.11 14.34
C LYS A 299 30.30 -8.29 12.83
N ARG A 300 29.55 -9.17 12.19
CA ARG A 300 29.54 -9.34 10.74
C ARG A 300 28.99 -8.12 10.01
N CYS A 301 28.08 -7.36 10.61
CA CYS A 301 27.48 -6.18 9.96
C CYS A 301 28.55 -5.12 9.66
N LEU A 302 28.60 -4.70 8.39
CA LEU A 302 29.57 -3.70 7.89
C LEU A 302 29.19 -2.26 8.24
N ASP A 303 27.98 -2.02 8.73
CA ASP A 303 27.44 -0.68 8.93
C ASP A 303 27.56 0.18 7.67
N CYS A 304 26.99 -0.30 6.57
CA CYS A 304 27.11 0.28 5.24
C CYS A 304 26.64 1.74 5.17
N PRO A 305 27.31 2.62 4.37
CA PRO A 305 26.82 4.00 4.18
C PRO A 305 25.43 4.03 3.53
N ASN A 306 25.17 3.14 2.58
CA ASN A 306 23.87 2.94 1.94
C ASN A 306 23.39 1.53 2.28
N PRO A 307 22.67 1.34 3.38
CA PRO A 307 22.30 0.01 3.88
C PRO A 307 21.11 -0.56 3.08
N THR A 308 21.40 -1.25 1.98
CA THR A 308 20.37 -1.85 1.10
C THR A 308 19.45 -2.83 1.82
N CYS A 309 19.87 -3.43 2.94
CA CYS A 309 19.02 -4.26 3.79
C CYS A 309 17.80 -3.51 4.35
N MET A 310 17.90 -2.19 4.59
CA MET A 310 16.76 -1.38 5.01
C MET A 310 15.70 -1.28 3.91
N ASN A 311 16.12 -1.18 2.64
CA ASN A 311 15.20 -1.16 1.50
C ASN A 311 14.46 -2.49 1.32
N GLY A 312 15.05 -3.59 1.79
CA GLY A 312 14.42 -4.92 1.81
C GLY A 312 13.47 -5.15 2.99
N CYS A 313 13.39 -4.21 3.94
CA CYS A 313 12.50 -4.31 5.10
C CYS A 313 11.21 -3.50 4.83
N PRO A 314 10.03 -4.16 4.75
CA PRO A 314 8.76 -3.46 4.46
C PRO A 314 8.39 -2.37 5.47
N VAL A 315 8.85 -2.50 6.72
CA VAL A 315 8.58 -1.53 7.80
C VAL A 315 9.75 -0.58 8.09
N GLY A 316 10.80 -0.63 7.28
CA GLY A 316 11.89 0.34 7.30
C GLY A 316 12.73 0.36 8.58
N ILE A 317 12.93 -0.79 9.25
CA ILE A 317 13.77 -0.89 10.45
C ILE A 317 15.18 -0.36 10.18
N ASN A 318 15.72 0.44 11.11
CA ASN A 318 17.12 0.85 11.06
C ASN A 318 18.04 -0.32 11.42
N ILE A 319 18.18 -1.25 10.45
CA ILE A 319 18.89 -2.51 10.63
C ILE A 319 20.34 -2.32 11.10
N PRO A 320 21.18 -1.46 10.49
CA PRO A 320 22.53 -1.27 11.00
C PRO A 320 22.58 -0.74 12.42
N LYS A 321 21.66 0.14 12.82
CA LYS A 321 21.62 0.73 14.17
C LYS A 321 21.37 -0.34 15.23
N PHE A 322 20.30 -1.16 15.09
CA PHE A 322 20.01 -2.17 16.09
C PHE A 322 21.09 -3.25 16.15
N ILE A 323 21.66 -3.66 15.01
CA ILE A 323 22.76 -4.64 14.99
C ILE A 323 24.02 -4.09 15.68
N LYS A 324 24.34 -2.81 15.48
CA LYS A 324 25.49 -2.19 16.15
C LYS A 324 25.27 -2.03 17.66
N ASN A 325 24.03 -1.83 18.09
CA ASN A 325 23.71 -1.89 19.53
C ASN A 325 23.95 -3.29 20.10
N ILE A 326 23.58 -4.37 19.38
CA ILE A 326 23.89 -5.74 19.79
C ILE A 326 25.42 -5.96 19.84
N GLU A 327 26.17 -5.49 18.84
CA GLU A 327 27.64 -5.64 18.81
C GLU A 327 28.34 -5.09 20.04
N ARG A 328 27.81 -3.99 20.64
CA ARG A 328 28.38 -3.37 21.85
C ARG A 328 27.74 -3.86 23.16
N GLY A 329 26.81 -4.82 23.10
CA GLY A 329 26.13 -5.38 24.27
C GLY A 329 24.92 -4.56 24.78
N GLU A 330 24.47 -3.55 24.01
CA GLU A 330 23.32 -2.70 24.36
C GLU A 330 22.01 -3.29 23.80
N PHE A 331 21.62 -4.44 24.34
CA PHE A 331 20.52 -5.24 23.78
C PHE A 331 19.16 -4.57 23.92
N LEU A 332 18.92 -3.83 25.01
CA LEU A 332 17.68 -3.08 25.20
C LEU A 332 17.58 -1.89 24.23
N GLU A 333 18.70 -1.23 23.90
CA GLU A 333 18.71 -0.18 22.89
C GLU A 333 18.49 -0.74 21.48
N ALA A 334 18.94 -1.97 21.23
CA ALA A 334 18.60 -2.68 20.00
C ALA A 334 17.08 -2.92 19.90
N ALA A 335 16.44 -3.39 20.95
CA ALA A 335 15.00 -3.61 21.01
C ALA A 335 14.20 -2.29 20.83
N LYS A 336 14.63 -1.20 21.44
CA LYS A 336 14.02 0.14 21.22
C LYS A 336 14.12 0.57 19.75
N THR A 337 15.28 0.37 19.13
CA THR A 337 15.48 0.69 17.71
C THR A 337 14.54 -0.10 16.81
N LEU A 338 14.29 -1.37 17.09
CA LEU A 338 13.31 -2.18 16.37
C LEU A 338 11.89 -1.59 16.47
N LYS A 339 11.50 -1.18 17.67
CA LYS A 339 10.16 -0.64 17.96
C LYS A 339 9.92 0.77 17.43
N GLU A 340 10.95 1.48 16.96
CA GLU A 340 10.78 2.78 16.30
C GLU A 340 9.81 2.64 15.10
N THR A 341 9.92 1.56 14.33
CA THR A 341 9.11 1.33 13.13
C THR A 341 8.34 0.01 13.11
N SER A 342 8.75 -1.01 13.89
CA SER A 342 8.07 -2.30 13.96
C SER A 342 7.16 -2.39 15.19
N ALA A 343 5.89 -2.76 15.00
CA ALA A 343 4.95 -3.01 16.09
C ALA A 343 5.05 -4.43 16.66
N LEU A 344 5.66 -5.37 15.91
CA LEU A 344 5.68 -6.81 16.23
C LEU A 344 7.09 -7.43 16.05
N PRO A 345 8.14 -6.91 16.67
CA PRO A 345 9.52 -7.36 16.41
C PRO A 345 9.76 -8.82 16.78
N ALA A 346 9.16 -9.33 17.87
CA ALA A 346 9.32 -10.73 18.27
C ALA A 346 8.65 -11.71 17.29
N VAL A 347 7.57 -11.30 16.65
CA VAL A 347 6.90 -12.04 15.56
C VAL A 347 7.73 -11.98 14.29
N CYS A 348 8.16 -10.77 13.88
CA CYS A 348 8.94 -10.57 12.66
C CYS A 348 10.25 -11.37 12.67
N GLY A 349 10.98 -11.35 13.78
CA GLY A 349 12.23 -12.12 13.94
C GLY A 349 12.05 -13.64 13.80
N ARG A 350 10.81 -14.17 13.95
CA ARG A 350 10.48 -15.59 13.83
C ARG A 350 9.89 -16.00 12.48
N VAL A 351 9.05 -15.14 11.87
CA VAL A 351 8.20 -15.58 10.75
C VAL A 351 8.38 -14.78 9.46
N CYS A 352 9.06 -13.64 9.48
CA CYS A 352 9.41 -12.94 8.24
C CYS A 352 10.29 -13.82 7.35
N PRO A 353 10.09 -13.84 6.03
CA PRO A 353 11.00 -14.50 5.08
C PRO A 353 12.23 -13.62 4.81
N GLN A 354 13.06 -13.41 5.84
CA GLN A 354 14.19 -12.49 5.81
C GLN A 354 15.15 -12.78 4.65
N GLU A 355 15.31 -14.04 4.28
CA GLU A 355 16.13 -14.50 3.16
C GLU A 355 15.64 -14.00 1.80
N LYS A 356 14.37 -13.57 1.71
CA LYS A 356 13.75 -12.95 0.52
C LYS A 356 13.58 -11.44 0.66
N GLN A 357 13.77 -10.90 1.84
CA GLN A 357 13.58 -9.49 2.19
C GLN A 357 14.91 -8.83 2.54
N CYS A 358 15.10 -8.43 3.81
CA CYS A 358 16.28 -7.68 4.27
C CYS A 358 17.60 -8.43 4.04
N GLU A 359 17.67 -9.73 4.30
CA GLU A 359 18.89 -10.52 4.14
C GLU A 359 19.27 -10.67 2.67
N SER A 360 18.30 -10.79 1.73
CA SER A 360 18.56 -10.84 0.29
C SER A 360 19.29 -9.61 -0.25
N GLN A 361 19.18 -8.49 0.46
CA GLN A 361 19.79 -7.21 0.10
C GLN A 361 21.13 -6.97 0.82
N CYS A 362 21.60 -7.92 1.62
CA CYS A 362 22.83 -7.76 2.39
C CYS A 362 24.06 -7.65 1.47
N THR A 363 24.92 -6.67 1.74
CA THR A 363 26.16 -6.42 0.97
C THR A 363 27.12 -7.61 0.99
N HIS A 364 27.10 -8.47 2.01
CA HIS A 364 27.88 -9.70 2.07
C HIS A 364 27.65 -10.61 0.85
N LEU A 365 26.42 -10.70 0.37
CA LEU A 365 26.08 -11.54 -0.81
C LEU A 365 26.81 -11.08 -2.07
N LYS A 366 27.03 -9.78 -2.24
CA LYS A 366 27.76 -9.22 -3.40
C LYS A 366 29.24 -9.64 -3.40
N ALA A 367 29.79 -9.97 -2.23
CA ALA A 367 31.15 -10.44 -2.05
C ALA A 367 31.27 -11.98 -2.00
N GLY A 368 30.18 -12.70 -2.24
CA GLY A 368 30.14 -14.17 -2.22
C GLY A 368 30.10 -14.78 -0.82
N HIS A 369 29.76 -13.98 0.21
CA HIS A 369 29.59 -14.46 1.58
C HIS A 369 28.12 -14.60 1.94
N GLU A 370 27.81 -15.38 2.98
CA GLU A 370 26.45 -15.47 3.54
C GLU A 370 26.01 -14.12 4.14
N ALA A 371 24.75 -13.76 3.94
CA ALA A 371 24.14 -12.56 4.56
C ALA A 371 24.34 -12.56 6.09
N VAL A 372 24.30 -11.39 6.69
CA VAL A 372 24.12 -11.26 8.14
C VAL A 372 22.75 -11.82 8.51
N ALA A 373 22.68 -12.61 9.60
CA ALA A 373 21.44 -13.21 10.09
C ALA A 373 20.54 -12.17 10.78
N ILE A 374 19.99 -11.26 10.00
CA ILE A 374 19.24 -10.09 10.48
C ILE A 374 18.03 -10.52 11.31
N GLY A 375 17.25 -11.49 10.84
CA GLY A 375 16.10 -12.00 11.56
C GLY A 375 16.46 -12.69 12.88
N TYR A 376 17.59 -13.39 12.95
CA TYR A 376 18.06 -14.00 14.20
C TYR A 376 18.41 -12.94 15.24
N LEU A 377 19.04 -11.85 14.80
CA LEU A 377 19.40 -10.72 15.67
C LEU A 377 18.15 -9.92 16.09
N GLU A 378 17.18 -9.74 15.21
CA GLU A 378 15.89 -9.12 15.54
C GLU A 378 15.16 -9.94 16.61
N ARG A 379 15.05 -11.26 16.41
CA ARG A 379 14.49 -12.16 17.40
C ARG A 379 15.23 -12.08 18.74
N PHE A 380 16.57 -12.13 18.71
CA PHE A 380 17.38 -12.06 19.92
C PHE A 380 17.10 -10.80 20.73
N ALA A 381 17.08 -9.63 20.09
CA ALA A 381 16.83 -8.36 20.79
C ALA A 381 15.42 -8.30 21.40
N ALA A 382 14.41 -8.78 20.67
CA ALA A 382 13.03 -8.82 21.15
C ALA A 382 12.84 -9.83 22.30
N ASP A 383 13.49 -10.99 22.22
CA ASP A 383 13.45 -12.01 23.29
C ASP A 383 14.19 -11.55 24.54
N TYR A 384 15.36 -10.92 24.38
CA TYR A 384 16.12 -10.35 25.50
C TYR A 384 15.31 -9.30 26.27
N GLU A 385 14.66 -8.38 25.56
CA GLU A 385 13.80 -7.37 26.18
C GLU A 385 12.65 -8.02 26.97
N ARG A 386 11.98 -9.02 26.38
CA ARG A 386 10.89 -9.74 27.04
C ARG A 386 11.39 -10.46 28.31
N GLU A 387 12.51 -11.16 28.24
CA GLU A 387 13.07 -11.97 29.32
C GLU A 387 13.63 -11.12 30.45
N SER A 388 14.18 -9.94 30.13
CA SER A 388 14.63 -8.97 31.11
C SER A 388 13.49 -8.33 31.92
N GLY A 389 12.23 -8.40 31.41
CA GLY A 389 11.08 -7.71 31.96
C GLY A 389 11.09 -6.18 31.78
N GLN A 390 12.13 -5.62 31.16
CA GLN A 390 12.29 -4.18 30.92
C GLN A 390 11.72 -3.77 29.57
N ILE A 391 10.43 -4.02 29.36
CA ILE A 391 9.75 -3.76 28.10
C ILE A 391 9.61 -2.26 27.88
N SER A 392 10.26 -1.74 26.86
CA SER A 392 10.15 -0.34 26.44
C SER A 392 8.83 -0.08 25.68
N VAL A 393 8.20 1.04 25.98
CA VAL A 393 7.08 1.57 25.19
C VAL A 393 7.65 2.65 24.26
N PRO A 394 7.38 2.60 22.95
CA PRO A 394 7.83 3.64 22.03
C PRO A 394 7.19 4.98 22.41
N HIS A 395 7.79 6.08 21.92
CA HIS A 395 7.22 7.40 22.09
C HIS A 395 5.81 7.46 21.48
N ILE A 396 4.87 8.00 22.23
CA ILE A 396 3.47 8.20 21.82
C ILE A 396 3.25 9.71 21.77
N ALA A 397 2.78 10.21 20.63
CA ALA A 397 2.39 11.59 20.48
C ALA A 397 1.21 11.95 21.41
N GLU A 398 1.00 13.24 21.67
CA GLU A 398 -0.17 13.70 22.40
C GLU A 398 -1.46 13.23 21.73
N LYS A 399 -2.46 12.85 22.55
CA LYS A 399 -3.75 12.38 22.03
C LYS A 399 -4.45 13.48 21.23
N ASN A 400 -4.78 13.16 19.98
CA ASN A 400 -5.48 14.08 19.08
C ASN A 400 -7.02 13.98 19.17
N GLY A 401 -7.56 13.06 20.00
CA GLY A 401 -8.99 12.85 20.18
C GLY A 401 -9.72 12.21 19.00
N ILE A 402 -8.99 11.72 18.00
CA ILE A 402 -9.57 11.07 16.83
C ILE A 402 -9.60 9.56 17.05
N LYS A 403 -10.81 8.96 16.95
CA LYS A 403 -11.02 7.52 17.06
C LYS A 403 -10.83 6.82 15.71
N ILE A 404 -10.09 5.72 15.71
CA ILE A 404 -9.90 4.85 14.55
C ILE A 404 -10.32 3.43 14.89
N ALA A 405 -11.17 2.84 14.04
CA ALA A 405 -11.56 1.44 14.10
C ALA A 405 -10.65 0.59 13.20
N VAL A 406 -10.18 -0.54 13.72
CA VAL A 406 -9.41 -1.54 12.95
C VAL A 406 -10.23 -2.82 12.94
N ILE A 407 -10.58 -3.32 11.76
CA ILE A 407 -11.39 -4.53 11.58
C ILE A 407 -10.46 -5.71 11.31
N GLY A 408 -10.29 -6.56 12.31
CA GLY A 408 -9.38 -7.72 12.30
C GLY A 408 -8.07 -7.47 13.03
N SER A 409 -7.70 -8.42 13.90
CA SER A 409 -6.50 -8.38 14.73
C SER A 409 -5.33 -9.20 14.19
N GLY A 410 -5.34 -9.53 12.91
CA GLY A 410 -4.20 -10.16 12.24
C GLY A 410 -2.97 -9.24 12.18
N PRO A 411 -1.83 -9.71 11.63
CA PRO A 411 -0.59 -8.94 11.63
C PRO A 411 -0.74 -7.54 11.01
N ALA A 412 -1.55 -7.39 9.96
CA ALA A 412 -1.81 -6.08 9.34
C ALA A 412 -2.55 -5.13 10.29
N GLY A 413 -3.62 -5.63 10.95
CA GLY A 413 -4.40 -4.84 11.91
C GLY A 413 -3.58 -4.42 13.13
N LEU A 414 -2.80 -5.35 13.70
CA LEU A 414 -1.93 -5.07 14.86
C LEU A 414 -0.82 -4.07 14.52
N SER A 415 -0.18 -4.21 13.34
CA SER A 415 0.85 -3.27 12.89
C SER A 415 0.28 -1.87 12.71
N PHE A 416 -0.83 -1.74 11.98
CA PHE A 416 -1.51 -0.47 11.78
C PHE A 416 -1.97 0.16 13.11
N ALA A 417 -2.53 -0.64 14.02
CA ALA A 417 -2.96 -0.16 15.33
C ALA A 417 -1.79 0.41 16.15
N GLY A 418 -0.62 -0.24 16.11
CA GLY A 418 0.58 0.23 16.77
C GLY A 418 1.08 1.57 16.19
N ASP A 419 1.10 1.71 14.87
CA ASP A 419 1.55 2.93 14.22
C ASP A 419 0.60 4.10 14.49
N MET A 420 -0.72 3.87 14.42
CA MET A 420 -1.71 4.90 14.75
C MET A 420 -1.67 5.31 16.23
N ALA A 421 -1.45 4.35 17.14
CA ALA A 421 -1.28 4.67 18.57
C ALA A 421 -0.06 5.56 18.82
N LYS A 422 1.09 5.30 18.15
CA LYS A 422 2.29 6.18 18.21
C LYS A 422 1.97 7.62 17.78
N LEU A 423 1.07 7.79 16.81
CA LEU A 423 0.65 9.10 16.30
C LEU A 423 -0.42 9.78 17.15
N GLY A 424 -0.80 9.21 18.30
CA GLY A 424 -1.75 9.79 19.25
C GLY A 424 -3.23 9.55 18.94
N TYR A 425 -3.56 8.67 18.00
CA TYR A 425 -4.95 8.28 17.72
C TYR A 425 -5.50 7.34 18.80
N GLU A 426 -6.81 7.40 19.03
CA GLU A 426 -7.54 6.47 19.88
C GLU A 426 -7.97 5.26 19.03
N VAL A 427 -7.23 4.15 19.16
CA VAL A 427 -7.41 2.98 18.29
C VAL A 427 -8.19 1.88 19.02
N THR A 428 -9.25 1.37 18.36
CA THR A 428 -9.97 0.17 18.79
C THR A 428 -9.89 -0.89 17.69
N VAL A 429 -9.41 -2.07 18.06
CA VAL A 429 -9.33 -3.25 17.17
C VAL A 429 -10.53 -4.15 17.46
N PHE A 430 -11.33 -4.43 16.44
CA PHE A 430 -12.48 -5.33 16.47
C PHE A 430 -12.08 -6.68 15.88
N GLU A 431 -12.17 -7.73 16.67
CA GLU A 431 -11.81 -9.10 16.26
C GLU A 431 -13.03 -10.01 16.28
N ALA A 432 -13.24 -10.73 15.19
CA ALA A 432 -14.34 -11.67 15.06
C ALA A 432 -14.19 -12.93 15.95
N LEU A 433 -12.95 -13.33 16.22
CA LEU A 433 -12.62 -14.51 17.01
C LEU A 433 -12.50 -14.17 18.51
N HIS A 434 -12.51 -15.20 19.35
CA HIS A 434 -12.33 -15.09 20.79
C HIS A 434 -10.88 -14.81 21.22
N GLU A 435 -9.92 -14.88 20.29
CA GLU A 435 -8.51 -14.57 20.53
C GLU A 435 -8.00 -13.50 19.57
N ILE A 436 -7.18 -12.58 20.08
CA ILE A 436 -6.52 -11.54 19.30
C ILE A 436 -5.25 -12.12 18.65
N GLY A 437 -5.00 -11.81 17.38
CA GLY A 437 -3.80 -12.22 16.66
C GLY A 437 -4.07 -12.75 15.25
N GLY A 438 -5.32 -13.11 14.95
CA GLY A 438 -5.68 -13.66 13.63
C GLY A 438 -4.81 -14.85 13.25
N VAL A 439 -4.26 -14.86 12.04
CA VAL A 439 -3.41 -15.94 11.53
C VAL A 439 -2.16 -16.22 12.40
N LEU A 440 -1.70 -15.27 13.18
CA LEU A 440 -0.58 -15.49 14.11
C LEU A 440 -0.92 -16.54 15.17
N LYS A 441 -2.19 -16.62 15.58
CA LYS A 441 -2.67 -17.58 16.57
C LYS A 441 -3.34 -18.81 15.94
N TYR A 442 -4.26 -18.63 15.00
CA TYR A 442 -4.97 -19.78 14.45
C TYR A 442 -4.19 -20.52 13.36
N GLY A 443 -3.29 -19.84 12.61
CA GLY A 443 -2.67 -20.38 11.42
C GLY A 443 -1.22 -20.82 11.58
N ILE A 444 -0.44 -20.16 12.44
CA ILE A 444 0.97 -20.51 12.67
C ILE A 444 1.09 -21.47 13.84
N PRO A 445 1.68 -22.67 13.64
CA PRO A 445 1.81 -23.65 14.71
C PRO A 445 2.66 -23.16 15.88
N GLU A 446 2.31 -23.61 17.10
CA GLU A 446 2.96 -23.26 18.38
C GLU A 446 4.49 -23.51 18.33
N PHE A 447 4.93 -24.59 17.71
CA PHE A 447 6.35 -24.91 17.56
C PHE A 447 7.13 -23.93 16.67
N ARG A 448 6.44 -23.10 15.88
CA ARG A 448 7.03 -22.07 15.01
C ARG A 448 6.91 -20.67 15.62
N LEU A 449 5.74 -20.35 16.17
CA LEU A 449 5.44 -19.07 16.81
C LEU A 449 4.56 -19.33 18.04
N PRO A 450 5.17 -19.41 19.24
CA PRO A 450 4.41 -19.64 20.46
C PRO A 450 3.39 -18.54 20.73
N ASN A 451 2.17 -18.90 21.08
CA ASN A 451 1.09 -17.97 21.40
C ASN A 451 1.47 -16.95 22.47
N LYS A 452 2.25 -17.37 23.47
CA LYS A 452 2.79 -16.48 24.52
C LYS A 452 3.62 -15.31 23.98
N ILE A 453 4.28 -15.48 22.82
CA ILE A 453 5.05 -14.41 22.17
C ILE A 453 4.09 -13.40 21.55
N VAL A 454 3.05 -13.88 20.88
CA VAL A 454 2.00 -13.03 20.30
C VAL A 454 1.27 -12.24 21.38
N ASP A 455 0.97 -12.88 22.54
CA ASP A 455 0.32 -12.22 23.67
C ASP A 455 1.16 -11.08 24.26
N VAL A 456 2.48 -11.21 24.32
CA VAL A 456 3.37 -10.14 24.77
C VAL A 456 3.28 -8.93 23.84
N GLU A 457 3.29 -9.15 22.52
CA GLU A 457 3.18 -8.05 21.55
C GLU A 457 1.80 -7.37 21.63
N ILE A 458 0.72 -8.13 21.76
CA ILE A 458 -0.64 -7.59 21.98
C ILE A 458 -0.69 -6.74 23.25
N ASN A 459 -0.12 -7.25 24.37
CA ASN A 459 -0.06 -6.53 25.63
C ASN A 459 0.77 -5.24 25.53
N ASN A 460 1.82 -5.22 24.70
CA ASN A 460 2.58 -4.00 24.43
C ASN A 460 1.73 -2.96 23.70
N LEU A 461 0.94 -3.37 22.70
CA LEU A 461 0.00 -2.50 22.02
C LEU A 461 -1.09 -1.97 22.98
N ALA A 462 -1.60 -2.81 23.88
CA ALA A 462 -2.55 -2.38 24.91
C ALA A 462 -1.93 -1.32 25.85
N LYS A 463 -0.65 -1.46 26.23
CA LYS A 463 0.08 -0.45 27.01
C LYS A 463 0.25 0.87 26.26
N MET A 464 0.26 0.84 24.93
CA MET A 464 0.27 2.03 24.08
C MET A 464 -1.11 2.70 23.97
N GLY A 465 -2.16 2.11 24.56
CA GLY A 465 -3.52 2.64 24.54
C GLY A 465 -4.43 2.05 23.47
N VAL A 466 -4.02 0.98 22.78
CA VAL A 466 -4.89 0.26 21.85
C VAL A 466 -5.93 -0.55 22.64
N THR A 467 -7.20 -0.40 22.28
CA THR A 467 -8.32 -1.16 22.84
C THR A 467 -8.64 -2.35 21.93
N PHE A 468 -8.93 -3.51 22.53
CA PHE A 468 -9.29 -4.71 21.78
C PHE A 468 -10.72 -5.16 22.14
N MET A 469 -11.56 -5.37 21.13
CA MET A 469 -12.92 -5.95 21.27
C MET A 469 -12.96 -7.29 20.54
N LYS A 470 -13.05 -8.36 21.33
CA LYS A 470 -13.18 -9.74 20.83
C LYS A 470 -14.66 -10.07 20.55
N ASP A 471 -14.89 -11.17 19.85
CA ASP A 471 -16.23 -11.71 19.52
C ASP A 471 -17.12 -10.67 18.82
N CYS A 472 -16.50 -9.75 18.09
CA CYS A 472 -17.17 -8.65 17.42
C CYS A 472 -16.99 -8.72 15.90
N ILE A 473 -18.04 -9.16 15.18
CA ILE A 473 -18.05 -9.28 13.74
C ILE A 473 -18.60 -8.01 13.13
N VAL A 474 -17.73 -7.11 12.67
CA VAL A 474 -18.15 -5.88 11.97
C VAL A 474 -18.91 -6.23 10.68
N GLY A 475 -20.06 -5.62 10.49
CA GLY A 475 -21.02 -5.96 9.45
C GLY A 475 -22.07 -7.00 9.87
N LYS A 476 -21.98 -7.55 11.13
CA LYS A 476 -22.98 -8.44 11.73
C LYS A 476 -23.35 -8.03 13.14
N THR A 477 -22.37 -8.02 14.06
CA THR A 477 -22.55 -7.63 15.47
C THR A 477 -22.68 -6.12 15.61
N ILE A 478 -21.88 -5.39 14.86
CA ILE A 478 -21.88 -3.92 14.77
C ILE A 478 -21.73 -3.55 13.30
N SER A 479 -22.49 -2.56 12.83
CA SER A 479 -22.39 -2.06 11.46
C SER A 479 -21.30 -0.99 11.31
N VAL A 480 -20.97 -0.63 10.09
CA VAL A 480 -20.07 0.51 9.81
C VAL A 480 -20.73 1.82 10.24
N GLU A 481 -22.04 1.93 10.03
CA GLU A 481 -22.84 3.08 10.43
C GLU A 481 -22.87 3.26 11.96
N ASP A 482 -22.89 2.16 12.71
CA ASP A 482 -22.80 2.21 14.18
C ASP A 482 -21.41 2.71 14.62
N LEU A 483 -20.34 2.26 13.97
CA LEU A 483 -18.99 2.77 14.25
C LEU A 483 -18.87 4.28 13.97
N GLU A 484 -19.45 4.75 12.87
CA GLU A 484 -19.50 6.18 12.57
C GLU A 484 -20.30 6.96 13.62
N ALA A 485 -21.43 6.42 14.09
CA ALA A 485 -22.26 7.00 15.15
C ALA A 485 -21.54 7.04 16.50
N GLU A 486 -20.68 6.06 16.81
CA GLU A 486 -19.81 6.03 17.98
C GLU A 486 -18.63 7.00 17.88
N GLY A 487 -18.50 7.68 16.74
CA GLY A 487 -17.53 8.75 16.52
C GLY A 487 -16.19 8.31 15.93
N PHE A 488 -16.08 7.09 15.41
CA PHE A 488 -14.90 6.68 14.64
C PHE A 488 -14.81 7.49 13.34
N LYS A 489 -13.64 8.07 13.08
CA LYS A 489 -13.36 8.92 11.91
C LYS A 489 -12.62 8.20 10.79
N GLY A 490 -12.01 7.08 11.09
CA GLY A 490 -11.32 6.23 10.13
C GLY A 490 -11.58 4.76 10.46
N ILE A 491 -11.70 3.95 9.40
CA ILE A 491 -11.90 2.50 9.50
C ILE A 491 -10.86 1.82 8.63
N PHE A 492 -10.00 1.01 9.26
CA PHE A 492 -9.00 0.19 8.57
C PHE A 492 -9.47 -1.26 8.51
N VAL A 493 -9.66 -1.78 7.29
CA VAL A 493 -10.13 -3.16 7.09
C VAL A 493 -8.93 -4.09 6.91
N ALA A 494 -8.73 -4.97 7.89
CA ALA A 494 -7.66 -5.96 7.97
C ALA A 494 -8.20 -7.37 8.22
N SER A 495 -9.37 -7.70 7.66
CA SER A 495 -10.11 -8.95 7.89
C SER A 495 -9.42 -10.21 7.38
N GLY A 496 -8.29 -10.06 6.68
CA GLY A 496 -7.54 -11.19 6.12
C GLY A 496 -8.25 -11.90 4.96
N ALA A 497 -7.74 -13.08 4.60
CA ALA A 497 -8.28 -13.94 3.55
C ALA A 497 -8.49 -15.37 4.10
N GLY A 498 -9.20 -15.49 5.22
CA GLY A 498 -9.39 -16.74 5.95
C GLY A 498 -10.29 -17.77 5.27
N LEU A 499 -11.01 -17.41 4.20
CA LEU A 499 -11.86 -18.36 3.48
C LEU A 499 -10.99 -19.28 2.62
N PRO A 500 -11.12 -20.62 2.78
CA PRO A 500 -10.37 -21.57 1.98
C PRO A 500 -10.86 -21.60 0.52
N ASN A 501 -9.94 -21.75 -0.41
CA ASN A 501 -10.27 -22.02 -1.80
C ASN A 501 -10.32 -23.54 -2.02
N PHE A 502 -11.50 -24.04 -2.37
CA PHE A 502 -11.69 -25.43 -2.73
C PHE A 502 -11.42 -25.65 -4.22
N MET A 503 -10.94 -26.86 -4.58
CA MET A 503 -10.56 -27.20 -5.95
C MET A 503 -11.75 -27.56 -6.84
N ASN A 504 -12.93 -27.79 -6.25
CA ASN A 504 -14.16 -28.23 -6.92
C ASN A 504 -13.99 -29.59 -7.66
N ILE A 505 -13.34 -30.54 -7.01
CA ILE A 505 -13.14 -31.92 -7.53
C ILE A 505 -14.04 -32.93 -6.84
N PRO A 506 -14.38 -34.02 -7.52
CA PRO A 506 -15.19 -35.11 -6.92
C PRO A 506 -14.54 -35.66 -5.67
N GLY A 507 -15.34 -35.83 -4.61
CA GLY A 507 -14.89 -36.37 -3.33
C GLY A 507 -14.36 -35.36 -2.33
N GLU A 508 -14.21 -34.07 -2.69
CA GLU A 508 -13.67 -33.02 -1.84
C GLU A 508 -14.46 -32.83 -0.53
N ASN A 509 -15.76 -33.13 -0.54
CA ASN A 509 -16.64 -33.07 0.64
C ASN A 509 -16.72 -34.40 1.43
N SER A 510 -15.81 -35.33 1.17
CA SER A 510 -15.79 -36.61 1.90
C SER A 510 -15.27 -36.40 3.33
N ILE A 511 -15.63 -37.34 4.23
CA ILE A 511 -15.18 -37.38 5.62
C ILE A 511 -13.64 -37.43 5.65
N ASN A 512 -13.03 -36.72 6.59
CA ASN A 512 -11.57 -36.56 6.78
C ASN A 512 -10.84 -35.77 5.71
N ILE A 513 -11.56 -35.05 4.85
CA ILE A 513 -10.98 -33.99 3.99
C ILE A 513 -11.24 -32.65 4.67
N MET A 514 -10.19 -31.91 4.91
CA MET A 514 -10.24 -30.62 5.60
C MET A 514 -9.42 -29.59 4.84
N SER A 515 -9.82 -28.33 4.90
CA SER A 515 -8.92 -27.26 4.53
C SER A 515 -7.79 -27.13 5.56
N SER A 516 -6.63 -26.62 5.15
CA SER A 516 -5.55 -26.34 6.10
C SER A 516 -5.99 -25.37 7.20
N ASN A 517 -6.82 -24.38 6.86
CA ASN A 517 -7.36 -23.44 7.85
C ASN A 517 -8.24 -24.14 8.90
N GLU A 518 -9.11 -25.06 8.50
CA GLU A 518 -9.93 -25.83 9.45
C GLU A 518 -9.05 -26.63 10.40
N TYR A 519 -8.08 -27.38 9.85
CA TYR A 519 -7.18 -28.20 10.66
C TYR A 519 -6.36 -27.34 11.65
N LEU A 520 -5.75 -26.27 11.16
CA LEU A 520 -4.91 -25.39 11.97
C LEU A 520 -5.71 -24.63 13.04
N THR A 521 -6.93 -24.20 12.73
CA THR A 521 -7.81 -23.56 13.72
C THR A 521 -8.13 -24.52 14.85
N ARG A 522 -8.46 -25.78 14.54
CA ARG A 522 -8.73 -26.81 15.56
C ARG A 522 -7.50 -27.05 16.44
N VAL A 523 -6.33 -27.19 15.83
CA VAL A 523 -5.09 -27.54 16.54
C VAL A 523 -4.52 -26.35 17.34
N ASN A 524 -4.47 -25.16 16.75
CA ASN A 524 -3.78 -24.00 17.34
C ASN A 524 -4.71 -23.13 18.20
N LEU A 525 -5.93 -22.83 17.72
CA LEU A 525 -6.85 -21.92 18.40
C LEU A 525 -7.76 -22.64 19.40
N MET A 526 -8.15 -23.88 19.08
CA MET A 526 -9.06 -24.68 19.89
C MET A 526 -8.34 -25.82 20.64
N ASP A 527 -7.02 -25.80 20.66
CA ASP A 527 -6.11 -26.70 21.38
C ASP A 527 -6.41 -28.22 21.18
N ALA A 528 -6.88 -28.60 19.99
CA ALA A 528 -7.25 -29.99 19.67
C ALA A 528 -6.08 -30.99 19.77
N ALA A 529 -4.84 -30.52 19.85
CA ALA A 529 -3.66 -31.35 20.08
C ALA A 529 -3.37 -31.63 21.57
N SER A 530 -4.14 -31.04 22.48
CA SER A 530 -4.03 -31.27 23.94
C SER A 530 -4.83 -32.51 24.34
N ASP A 531 -4.29 -33.27 25.30
CA ASP A 531 -4.98 -34.46 25.82
C ASP A 531 -6.26 -34.11 26.58
N ASP A 532 -6.38 -32.88 27.07
CA ASP A 532 -7.53 -32.37 27.81
C ASP A 532 -8.55 -31.61 26.93
N SER A 533 -8.34 -31.57 25.61
CA SER A 533 -9.22 -30.83 24.69
C SER A 533 -10.44 -31.64 24.26
N ASP A 534 -11.61 -31.05 24.34
CA ASP A 534 -12.86 -31.59 23.80
C ASP A 534 -13.01 -31.40 22.27
N THR A 535 -12.05 -30.70 21.63
CA THR A 535 -12.11 -30.41 20.19
C THR A 535 -11.68 -31.62 19.39
N PRO A 536 -12.58 -32.20 18.55
CA PRO A 536 -12.22 -33.38 17.77
C PRO A 536 -11.27 -33.03 16.62
N VAL A 537 -10.21 -33.81 16.48
CA VAL A 537 -9.30 -33.79 15.32
C VAL A 537 -8.91 -35.24 14.96
N VAL A 538 -8.82 -35.52 13.66
CA VAL A 538 -8.46 -36.86 13.18
C VAL A 538 -6.96 -36.91 12.89
N PHE A 539 -6.26 -37.83 13.54
CA PHE A 539 -4.87 -38.14 13.27
C PHE A 539 -4.80 -39.33 12.30
N GLY A 540 -4.56 -39.04 11.01
CA GLY A 540 -4.43 -40.08 9.98
C GLY A 540 -3.06 -40.77 10.05
N LYS A 541 -3.04 -42.11 9.82
CA LYS A 541 -1.77 -42.84 9.63
C LYS A 541 -1.09 -42.47 8.32
N ASN A 542 -1.87 -42.20 7.28
CA ASN A 542 -1.42 -41.72 5.98
C ASN A 542 -2.16 -40.43 5.69
N VAL A 543 -1.42 -39.35 5.44
CA VAL A 543 -1.97 -38.02 5.19
C VAL A 543 -1.43 -37.51 3.86
N ALA A 544 -2.32 -37.03 3.00
CA ALA A 544 -1.97 -36.31 1.79
C ALA A 544 -2.22 -34.81 2.02
N VAL A 545 -1.19 -33.97 1.77
CA VAL A 545 -1.29 -32.51 1.79
C VAL A 545 -1.20 -32.04 0.34
N ILE A 546 -2.18 -31.25 -0.10
CA ILE A 546 -2.27 -30.74 -1.47
C ILE A 546 -2.01 -29.24 -1.43
N GLY A 547 -0.97 -28.79 -2.14
CA GLY A 547 -0.44 -27.44 -2.12
C GLY A 547 0.80 -27.30 -1.23
N GLY A 548 1.33 -26.06 -1.11
CA GLY A 548 2.52 -25.77 -0.32
C GLY A 548 3.12 -24.42 -0.64
#